data_ee822d3bb0f816b5101bc60795141e00
#
_entry.id   ee822d3bb0f816b5101bc60795141e00
#
_cell.length_a   1.000
_cell.length_b   1.000
_cell.length_c   1.000
_cell.angle_alpha   90.00
_cell.angle_beta   90.00
_cell.angle_gamma   90.00
#
_symmetry.space_group_name_H-M   'P 1'
#
loop_
_entity.id
_entity.type
_entity.pdbx_description
1 polymer ?
#
loop_
_entity_poly.entity_id
_entity_poly.type
_entity_poly.pdbx_seq_one_letter_code
_entity_poly.pdbx_strand_id
1 'polypeptide(L)' 'MEHYYVNKNAQTTGEHEVHKTGCSYMPDYENKLSLGNFSNCKDAVKEAKKTYSNVDGCYYCCNECHTR' A
#
# COMPACT_ATOMS: atom_id res chain seq x y z
N MET A 1 8.83 -13.66 -0.05
CA MET A 1 8.42 -12.29 0.35
C MET A 1 8.11 -11.47 -0.88
N GLU A 2 7.14 -10.59 -0.76
CA GLU A 2 6.75 -9.68 -1.85
C GLU A 2 7.24 -8.28 -1.54
N HIS A 3 7.52 -7.52 -2.59
CA HIS A 3 7.88 -6.12 -2.43
C HIS A 3 6.58 -5.31 -2.44
N TYR A 4 6.44 -4.42 -1.46
CA TYR A 4 5.24 -3.61 -1.29
C TYR A 4 5.54 -2.13 -1.51
N TYR A 5 4.51 -1.41 -1.94
CA TYR A 5 4.58 0.03 -2.19
C TYR A 5 3.35 0.71 -1.60
N VAL A 6 3.47 1.99 -1.30
CA VAL A 6 2.31 2.79 -0.89
C VAL A 6 2.15 3.94 -1.89
N ASN A 7 0.90 4.24 -2.24
CA ASN A 7 0.58 5.34 -3.13
C ASN A 7 0.84 6.66 -2.40
N LYS A 8 1.66 7.52 -3.01
CA LYS A 8 1.97 8.84 -2.44
C LYS A 8 0.75 9.75 -2.43
N ASN A 9 -0.22 9.48 -3.30
CA ASN A 9 -1.44 10.26 -3.40
C ASN A 9 -2.55 9.56 -2.62
N ALA A 10 -3.22 10.32 -1.75
CA ALA A 10 -4.34 9.79 -0.99
C ALA A 10 -5.55 9.62 -1.90
N GLN A 11 -6.40 8.67 -1.58
CA GLN A 11 -7.68 8.53 -2.25
C GLN A 11 -8.62 9.65 -1.79
N THR A 12 -9.78 9.77 -2.45
CA THR A 12 -10.77 10.78 -2.10
C THR A 12 -11.20 10.67 -0.64
N THR A 13 -11.16 9.46 -0.09
CA THR A 13 -11.50 9.22 1.32
C THR A 13 -10.31 9.44 2.27
N GLY A 14 -9.15 9.79 1.73
CA GLY A 14 -8.00 10.24 2.54
C GLY A 14 -6.92 9.21 2.82
N GLU A 15 -7.15 7.93 2.54
CA GLU A 15 -6.15 6.92 2.82
C GLU A 15 -5.17 6.72 1.67
N HIS A 16 -3.91 6.41 2.02
CA HIS A 16 -2.88 6.03 1.07
C HIS A 16 -2.90 4.51 0.95
N GLU A 17 -3.08 3.97 -0.25
CA GLU A 17 -3.20 2.53 -0.43
C GLU A 17 -1.86 1.83 -0.57
N VAL A 18 -1.75 0.69 0.10
CA VAL A 18 -0.59 -0.20 -0.01
C VAL A 18 -0.88 -1.24 -1.08
N HIS A 19 0.08 -1.42 -1.99
CA HIS A 19 -0.03 -2.37 -3.10
C HIS A 19 1.15 -3.34 -3.09
N LYS A 20 0.89 -4.56 -3.53
CA LYS A 20 1.89 -5.58 -3.71
C LYS A 20 2.37 -5.57 -5.16
N THR A 21 3.62 -5.92 -5.41
CA THR A 21 4.18 -6.05 -6.76
C THR A 21 3.25 -6.88 -7.63
N GLY A 22 3.01 -6.41 -8.85
CA GLY A 22 2.15 -7.09 -9.81
C GLY A 22 0.69 -6.69 -9.77
N CYS A 23 0.32 -5.81 -8.85
CA CYS A 23 -1.05 -5.32 -8.77
C CYS A 23 -1.40 -4.48 -9.99
N SER A 24 -2.57 -4.76 -10.61
CA SER A 24 -3.05 -4.00 -11.77
C SER A 24 -3.33 -2.54 -11.45
N TYR A 25 -3.52 -2.23 -10.19
CA TYR A 25 -3.87 -0.89 -9.73
C TYR A 25 -2.68 -0.16 -9.12
N MET A 26 -1.47 -0.70 -9.34
CA MET A 26 -0.25 -0.08 -8.84
C MET A 26 -0.09 1.32 -9.45
N PRO A 27 0.19 2.35 -8.64
CA PRO A 27 0.43 3.68 -9.19
C PRO A 27 1.74 3.71 -9.98
N ASP A 28 1.92 4.76 -10.78
CA ASP A 28 3.12 4.96 -11.56
C ASP A 28 4.34 5.08 -10.66
N TYR A 29 5.50 4.81 -11.23
CA TYR A 29 6.76 4.82 -10.48
C TYR A 29 6.94 6.08 -9.64
N GLU A 30 6.64 7.24 -10.18
CA GLU A 30 6.85 8.51 -9.47
C GLU A 30 5.78 8.78 -8.41
N ASN A 31 4.70 8.00 -8.40
CA ASN A 31 3.59 8.17 -7.45
C ASN A 31 3.54 7.08 -6.39
N LYS A 32 4.58 6.26 -6.30
CA LYS A 32 4.62 5.21 -5.28
C LYS A 32 5.91 5.28 -4.50
N LEU A 33 5.81 4.92 -3.22
CA LEU A 33 6.94 4.86 -2.32
C LEU A 33 7.21 3.41 -1.97
N SER A 34 8.45 2.97 -2.16
CA SER A 34 8.84 1.59 -1.82
C SER A 34 8.81 1.40 -0.31
N LEU A 35 8.17 0.31 0.12
CA LEU A 35 8.10 -0.03 1.55
C LEU A 35 9.11 -1.11 1.92
N GLY A 36 9.57 -1.89 0.95
CA GLY A 36 10.47 -3.01 1.18
C GLY A 36 9.76 -4.34 0.97
N ASN A 37 10.44 -5.41 1.33
CA ASN A 37 9.90 -6.77 1.18
C ASN A 37 9.30 -7.25 2.48
N PHE A 38 8.10 -7.80 2.41
CA PHE A 38 7.39 -8.32 3.58
C PHE A 38 6.69 -9.61 3.21
N SER A 39 6.46 -10.46 4.21
CA SER A 39 5.79 -11.74 3.99
C SER A 39 4.27 -11.61 3.96
N ASN A 40 3.74 -10.45 4.36
CA ASN A 40 2.30 -10.19 4.33
C ASN A 40 2.03 -8.70 4.25
N CYS A 41 0.80 -8.35 3.90
CA CYS A 41 0.44 -6.93 3.74
C CYS A 41 0.30 -6.20 5.07
N LYS A 42 0.03 -6.94 6.15
CA LYS A 42 -0.12 -6.32 7.46
C LYS A 42 1.16 -5.60 7.88
N ASP A 43 2.31 -6.25 7.67
CA ASP A 43 3.59 -5.64 7.99
C ASP A 43 3.92 -4.48 7.07
N ALA A 44 3.52 -4.58 5.80
CA ALA A 44 3.72 -3.49 4.85
C ALA A 44 2.89 -2.27 5.22
N VAL A 45 1.64 -2.48 5.65
CA VAL A 45 0.76 -1.39 6.10
C VAL A 45 1.37 -0.71 7.32
N LYS A 46 1.92 -1.51 8.23
CA LYS A 46 2.58 -0.97 9.43
C LYS A 46 3.75 -0.09 9.05
N GLU A 47 4.53 -0.52 8.06
CA GLU A 47 5.65 0.28 7.57
C GLU A 47 5.18 1.59 6.94
N ALA A 48 4.11 1.55 6.15
CA ALA A 48 3.56 2.74 5.51
C ALA A 48 3.06 3.76 6.54
N LYS A 49 2.57 3.30 7.67
CA LYS A 49 2.07 4.17 8.74
C LYS A 49 3.16 5.00 9.39
N LYS A 50 4.41 4.68 9.14
CA LYS A 50 5.53 5.52 9.61
C LYS A 50 5.62 6.81 8.79
N THR A 51 5.09 6.81 7.58
CA THR A 51 5.15 7.96 6.67
C THR A 51 3.82 8.68 6.57
N TYR A 52 2.71 7.92 6.51
CA TYR A 52 1.37 8.47 6.37
C TYR A 52 0.50 7.99 7.53
N SER A 53 -0.29 8.88 8.09
CA SER A 53 -1.14 8.54 9.24
C SER A 53 -2.36 7.72 8.82
N ASN A 54 -2.84 7.87 7.58
CA ASN A 54 -4.04 7.20 7.10
C ASN A 54 -3.68 6.26 5.95
N VAL A 55 -3.61 4.97 6.23
CA VAL A 55 -3.15 3.95 5.29
C VAL A 55 -4.15 2.79 5.26
N ASP A 56 -4.37 2.23 4.07
CA ASP A 56 -5.25 1.08 3.90
C ASP A 56 -4.63 0.14 2.86
N GLY A 57 -5.01 -1.13 2.88
CA GLY A 57 -4.57 -2.09 1.88
C GLY A 57 -5.42 -1.97 0.61
N CYS A 58 -4.79 -2.20 -0.53
CA CYS A 58 -5.52 -2.22 -1.79
C CYS A 58 -6.55 -3.35 -1.78
N TYR A 59 -7.78 -3.04 -2.20
CA TYR A 59 -8.85 -4.02 -2.23
C TYR A 59 -8.48 -5.26 -3.06
N TYR A 60 -7.75 -5.07 -4.14
CA TYR A 60 -7.46 -6.14 -5.09
C TYR A 60 -6.23 -6.97 -4.74
N CYS A 61 -5.14 -6.35 -4.31
CA CYS A 61 -3.91 -7.09 -4.05
C CYS A 61 -3.57 -7.24 -2.57
N CYS A 62 -4.21 -6.48 -1.71
CA CYS A 62 -4.01 -6.53 -0.26
C CYS A 62 -5.37 -6.58 0.43
N ASN A 63 -6.26 -7.41 -0.08
CA ASN A 63 -7.65 -7.47 0.38
C ASN A 63 -7.78 -7.72 1.87
N GLU A 64 -6.94 -8.59 2.43
CA GLU A 64 -6.99 -8.90 3.86
C GLU A 64 -6.63 -7.71 4.73
N CYS A 65 -6.03 -6.67 4.16
CA CYS A 65 -5.69 -5.44 4.88
C CYS A 65 -6.59 -4.27 4.50
N HIS A 66 -7.55 -4.51 3.62
CA HIS A 66 -8.47 -3.49 3.16
C HIS A 66 -9.61 -3.36 4.18
N THR A 67 -9.81 -2.14 4.70
CA THR A 67 -10.83 -1.91 5.74
C THR A 67 -11.98 -1.04 5.29
N ARG A 68 -11.96 -0.54 4.04
CA ARG A 68 -13.00 0.38 3.55
C ARG A 68 -13.73 -0.14 2.35
#